data_f124ed57474fa2d0b461004852deb31a
#
_entry.id   f124ed57474fa2d0b461004852deb31a
#
_cell.length_a   1.000
_cell.length_b   1.000
_cell.length_c   1.000
_cell.angle_alpha   90.00
_cell.angle_beta   90.00
_cell.angle_gamma   90.00
#
_symmetry.space_group_name_H-M   'P 1'
#
loop_
_entity.id
_entity.type
_entity.pdbx_description
1 polymer ?
#
loop_
_entity_poly.entity_id
_entity_poly.type
_entity_poly.pdbx_seq_one_letter_code
_entity_poly.pdbx_strand_id
1 'polypeptide(L)'
;MKYGAVSMGALGRIARLFPGVASVRPGFMKGFAYAVFFIIAFFVFMAWRFPSGAIVELAGKSVEGAGLRLTAASARLRLPLGVKMGGVTLFQPSPGKNVEIISAENVEAGVPLFTAMTLRKGLYALVNTLAGLIRFNAGQGLFNRGVTDVMVSIAGVNPGLIPALAESGLGKFTGSLDGDGSFSFEGADPLKGAGSFKAHLPRPGSIALSKTIGGDIGAVAVDTADIEISFKSGSLNFDRLVVKGPQISISITGDALVNANPKFTRLNMKTQIHLYGKLAERLGPLLSFFPKGQEGETVIKITGTVGAPAFH
;
A
#
# COMPACT_ATOMS: atom_id res chain seq x y z
N MET A 1 3.19 35.21 49.08
CA MET A 1 3.02 33.95 48.32
C MET A 1 2.22 32.98 49.19
N LYS A 2 0.94 32.78 48.87
CA LYS A 2 0.04 31.87 49.61
C LYS A 2 -0.02 30.54 48.83
N TYR A 3 0.52 29.48 49.37
CA TYR A 3 0.31 28.13 48.87
C TYR A 3 -1.09 27.67 49.30
N GLY A 4 -1.97 27.46 48.30
CA GLY A 4 -3.28 26.90 48.53
C GLY A 4 -3.20 25.41 48.86
N ALA A 5 -3.70 25.03 50.00
CA ALA A 5 -3.88 23.65 50.42
C ALA A 5 -4.90 22.97 49.51
N VAL A 6 -4.45 21.97 48.73
CA VAL A 6 -5.35 21.09 47.96
C VAL A 6 -6.14 20.26 48.95
N SER A 7 -7.48 20.46 48.95
CA SER A 7 -8.40 19.82 49.89
C SER A 7 -8.43 18.30 49.66
N MET A 8 -8.16 17.53 50.66
CA MET A 8 -8.27 16.05 50.75
C MET A 8 -9.68 15.50 50.52
N GLY A 9 -10.67 16.37 50.24
CA GLY A 9 -12.07 16.00 50.05
C GLY A 9 -12.42 15.31 48.71
N ALA A 10 -11.57 15.41 47.68
CA ALA A 10 -11.86 14.86 46.37
C ALA A 10 -11.60 13.34 46.28
N LEU A 11 -10.61 12.81 46.99
CA LEU A 11 -10.29 11.36 47.00
C LEU A 11 -11.36 10.51 47.69
N GLY A 12 -12.06 11.07 48.71
CA GLY A 12 -13.14 10.36 49.42
C GLY A 12 -14.43 10.15 48.60
N ARG A 13 -14.66 10.92 47.54
CA ARG A 13 -15.85 10.78 46.70
C ARG A 13 -15.68 9.70 45.61
N ILE A 14 -14.46 9.47 45.14
CA ILE A 14 -14.17 8.45 44.12
C ILE A 14 -14.26 7.04 44.75
N ALA A 15 -13.90 6.87 46.01
CA ALA A 15 -13.99 5.58 46.69
C ALA A 15 -15.44 5.09 46.90
N ARG A 16 -16.45 5.96 46.85
CA ARG A 16 -17.88 5.57 46.99
C ARG A 16 -18.52 5.06 45.67
N LEU A 17 -17.89 5.27 44.53
CA LEU A 17 -18.39 4.84 43.23
C LEU A 17 -18.08 3.38 42.91
N PHE A 18 -17.17 2.74 43.65
CA PHE A 18 -16.80 1.33 43.45
C PHE A 18 -16.88 0.53 44.77
N PRO A 19 -18.08 0.15 45.20
CA PRO A 19 -18.23 -0.56 46.46
C PRO A 19 -17.60 -1.97 46.51
N GLY A 20 -17.17 -2.51 45.34
CA GLY A 20 -16.51 -3.82 45.24
C GLY A 20 -14.99 -3.81 45.44
N VAL A 21 -14.32 -2.62 45.53
CA VAL A 21 -12.85 -2.55 45.62
C VAL A 21 -12.34 -2.65 47.06
N ALA A 22 -13.22 -2.57 48.08
CA ALA A 22 -12.84 -2.52 49.48
C ALA A 22 -12.39 -3.87 50.10
N SER A 23 -12.44 -4.99 49.34
CA SER A 23 -12.04 -6.30 49.85
C SER A 23 -10.80 -6.92 49.19
N VAL A 24 -10.06 -6.14 48.41
CA VAL A 24 -8.81 -6.63 47.80
C VAL A 24 -7.74 -6.76 48.90
N ARG A 25 -7.39 -8.02 49.21
CA ARG A 25 -6.35 -8.31 50.21
C ARG A 25 -5.08 -7.50 49.95
N PRO A 26 -4.46 -6.84 50.92
CA PRO A 26 -3.31 -5.97 50.70
C PRO A 26 -2.10 -6.67 50.08
N GLY A 27 -2.03 -8.01 50.18
CA GLY A 27 -1.04 -8.82 49.47
C GLY A 27 -1.25 -8.89 47.96
N PHE A 28 -2.51 -8.89 47.48
CA PHE A 28 -2.82 -8.91 46.05
C PHE A 28 -2.46 -7.59 45.37
N MET A 29 -2.70 -6.43 46.02
CA MET A 29 -2.29 -5.13 45.51
C MET A 29 -0.79 -5.00 45.37
N LYS A 30 -0.01 -5.50 46.34
CA LYS A 30 1.45 -5.53 46.25
C LYS A 30 1.94 -6.41 45.13
N GLY A 31 1.39 -7.63 44.99
CA GLY A 31 1.72 -8.54 43.90
C GLY A 31 1.40 -7.95 42.52
N PHE A 32 0.25 -7.29 42.38
CA PHE A 32 -0.15 -6.60 41.16
C PHE A 32 0.80 -5.42 40.84
N ALA A 33 1.16 -4.60 41.83
CA ALA A 33 2.09 -3.49 41.63
C ALA A 33 3.48 -3.98 41.18
N TYR A 34 4.00 -5.06 41.79
CA TYR A 34 5.24 -5.68 41.32
C TYR A 34 5.14 -6.25 39.92
N ALA A 35 4.05 -6.89 39.55
CA ALA A 35 3.83 -7.39 38.18
C ALA A 35 3.82 -6.24 37.16
N VAL A 36 3.10 -5.15 37.45
CA VAL A 36 3.05 -3.95 36.60
C VAL A 36 4.44 -3.31 36.48
N PHE A 37 5.15 -3.17 37.61
CA PHE A 37 6.51 -2.65 37.62
C PHE A 37 7.45 -3.51 36.77
N PHE A 38 7.39 -4.83 36.92
CA PHE A 38 8.21 -5.75 36.15
C PHE A 38 7.91 -5.68 34.65
N ILE A 39 6.63 -5.59 34.27
CA ILE A 39 6.21 -5.41 32.87
C ILE A 39 6.77 -4.09 32.32
N ILE A 40 6.64 -3.00 33.05
CA ILE A 40 7.17 -1.70 32.62
C ILE A 40 8.70 -1.75 32.50
N ALA A 41 9.38 -2.29 33.50
CA ALA A 41 10.85 -2.44 33.48
C ALA A 41 11.32 -3.32 32.31
N PHE A 42 10.60 -4.41 32.03
CA PHE A 42 10.87 -5.28 30.88
C PHE A 42 10.75 -4.52 29.56
N PHE A 43 9.66 -3.76 29.34
CA PHE A 43 9.49 -2.97 28.13
C PHE A 43 10.54 -1.85 28.00
N VAL A 44 10.91 -1.19 29.08
CA VAL A 44 11.98 -0.19 29.10
C VAL A 44 13.33 -0.81 28.73
N PHE A 45 13.66 -1.96 29.33
CA PHE A 45 14.89 -2.69 29.01
C PHE A 45 14.90 -3.19 27.57
N MET A 46 13.77 -3.72 27.08
CA MET A 46 13.62 -4.17 25.70
C MET A 46 13.77 -3.00 24.72
N ALA A 47 13.22 -1.83 25.03
CA ALA A 47 13.37 -0.64 24.20
C ALA A 47 14.84 -0.13 24.18
N TRP A 48 15.53 -0.22 25.31
CA TRP A 48 16.93 0.22 25.40
C TRP A 48 17.91 -0.71 24.67
N ARG A 49 17.68 -2.02 24.76
CA ARG A 49 18.52 -3.05 24.12
C ARG A 49 17.97 -3.51 22.78
N PHE A 50 17.06 -2.76 22.16
CA PHE A 50 16.39 -3.16 20.94
C PHE A 50 17.38 -3.42 19.80
N PRO A 51 17.42 -4.63 19.23
CA PRO A 51 18.36 -5.01 18.17
C PRO A 51 17.89 -4.49 16.82
N SER A 52 18.00 -3.17 16.60
CA SER A 52 17.51 -2.51 15.38
C SER A 52 18.09 -3.11 14.09
N GLY A 53 19.37 -3.48 14.11
CA GLY A 53 20.01 -4.11 12.95
C GLY A 53 19.39 -5.47 12.59
N ALA A 54 19.13 -6.32 13.59
CA ALA A 54 18.52 -7.63 13.36
C ALA A 54 17.11 -7.53 12.77
N ILE A 55 16.33 -6.50 13.14
CA ILE A 55 14.99 -6.28 12.59
C ILE A 55 15.07 -5.85 11.12
N VAL A 56 15.99 -4.95 10.77
CA VAL A 56 16.20 -4.54 9.37
C VAL A 56 16.65 -5.73 8.53
N GLU A 57 17.55 -6.56 9.06
CA GLU A 57 18.01 -7.78 8.38
C GLU A 57 16.86 -8.78 8.17
N LEU A 58 16.05 -9.01 9.20
CA LEU A 58 14.87 -9.90 9.10
C LEU A 58 13.85 -9.40 8.08
N ALA A 59 13.56 -8.09 8.10
CA ALA A 59 12.69 -7.47 7.11
C ALA A 59 13.29 -7.59 5.69
N GLY A 60 14.60 -7.39 5.54
CA GLY A 60 15.31 -7.59 4.29
C GLY A 60 15.16 -9.02 3.76
N LYS A 61 15.45 -10.02 4.58
CA LYS A 61 15.29 -11.44 4.22
C LYS A 61 13.86 -11.81 3.81
N SER A 62 12.86 -11.17 4.43
CA SER A 62 11.45 -11.44 4.11
C SER A 62 11.07 -11.00 2.68
N VAL A 63 11.71 -9.96 2.14
CA VAL A 63 11.45 -9.47 0.77
C VAL A 63 12.41 -10.04 -0.27
N GLU A 64 13.54 -10.60 0.15
CA GLU A 64 14.51 -11.27 -0.75
C GLU A 64 13.88 -12.46 -1.48
N GLY A 65 12.98 -13.20 -0.83
CA GLY A 65 12.22 -14.28 -1.44
C GLY A 65 11.34 -13.83 -2.62
N ALA A 66 10.96 -12.57 -2.66
CA ALA A 66 10.25 -11.94 -3.78
C ALA A 66 11.20 -11.31 -4.83
N GLY A 67 12.51 -11.51 -4.71
CA GLY A 67 13.51 -10.90 -5.59
C GLY A 67 13.72 -9.41 -5.35
N LEU A 68 13.38 -8.92 -4.16
CA LEU A 68 13.51 -7.52 -3.77
C LEU A 68 14.56 -7.35 -2.67
N ARG A 69 15.12 -6.17 -2.56
CA ARG A 69 16.06 -5.80 -1.50
C ARG A 69 15.55 -4.59 -0.74
N LEU A 70 15.49 -4.70 0.58
CA LEU A 70 15.08 -3.62 1.47
C LEU A 70 16.28 -3.08 2.22
N THR A 71 16.38 -1.74 2.31
CA THR A 71 17.32 -1.04 3.17
C THR A 71 16.56 -0.08 4.06
N ALA A 72 17.05 0.16 5.26
CA ALA A 72 16.50 1.15 6.18
C ALA A 72 17.64 1.88 6.90
N ALA A 73 17.51 3.19 7.04
CA ALA A 73 18.51 4.02 7.72
C ALA A 73 18.43 3.86 9.25
N SER A 74 17.24 3.58 9.79
CA SER A 74 17.04 3.39 11.22
C SER A 74 15.87 2.46 11.49
N ALA A 75 15.92 1.76 12.63
CA ALA A 75 14.78 1.01 13.15
C ALA A 75 14.67 1.25 14.66
N ARG A 76 13.44 1.40 15.14
CA ARG A 76 13.13 1.63 16.56
C ARG A 76 11.91 0.83 16.95
N LEU A 77 11.89 0.38 18.19
CA LEU A 77 10.72 -0.26 18.76
C LEU A 77 9.60 0.79 18.93
N ARG A 78 8.39 0.42 18.51
CA ARG A 78 7.16 1.16 18.80
C ARG A 78 6.33 0.35 19.79
N LEU A 79 6.22 0.88 21.00
CA LEU A 79 5.40 0.21 22.02
C LEU A 79 3.91 0.29 21.67
N PRO A 80 3.11 -0.76 21.98
CA PRO A 80 3.55 -1.95 22.71
C PRO A 80 4.14 -3.07 21.83
N LEU A 81 3.78 -3.22 20.56
CA LEU A 81 4.16 -4.38 19.74
C LEU A 81 4.39 -3.99 18.27
N GLY A 82 5.23 -3.02 18.04
CA GLY A 82 5.52 -2.54 16.69
C GLY A 82 6.96 -2.12 16.48
N VAL A 83 7.29 -1.87 15.24
CA VAL A 83 8.58 -1.35 14.77
C VAL A 83 8.31 -0.14 13.91
N LYS A 84 9.10 0.90 14.07
CA LYS A 84 9.16 2.06 13.19
C LYS A 84 10.52 2.05 12.52
N MET A 85 10.55 2.02 11.20
CA MET A 85 11.75 2.14 10.39
C MET A 85 11.73 3.48 9.68
N GLY A 86 12.87 4.15 9.63
CA GLY A 86 13.04 5.43 8.92
C GLY A 86 13.97 5.29 7.74
N GLY A 87 13.72 6.04 6.67
CA GLY A 87 14.51 6.02 5.45
C GLY A 87 14.52 4.64 4.80
N VAL A 88 13.35 4.06 4.56
CA VAL A 88 13.22 2.73 3.98
C VAL A 88 13.19 2.84 2.47
N THR A 89 14.04 2.09 1.79
CA THR A 89 14.05 2.01 0.33
C THR A 89 13.97 0.55 -0.12
N LEU A 90 13.10 0.29 -1.07
CA LEU A 90 12.91 -1.02 -1.69
C LEU A 90 13.49 -0.98 -3.09
N PHE A 91 14.41 -1.90 -3.37
CA PHE A 91 15.09 -2.05 -4.64
C PHE A 91 14.74 -3.37 -5.32
N GLN A 92 14.70 -3.35 -6.64
CA GLN A 92 14.75 -4.55 -7.46
C GLN A 92 16.19 -4.72 -7.97
N PRO A 93 16.88 -5.80 -7.59
CA PRO A 93 18.19 -6.11 -8.15
C PRO A 93 18.05 -6.37 -9.65
N SER A 94 18.84 -5.66 -10.45
CA SER A 94 18.95 -5.89 -11.89
C SER A 94 20.45 -5.98 -12.26
N PRO A 95 20.84 -6.72 -13.30
CA PRO A 95 22.22 -6.80 -13.73
C PRO A 95 22.80 -5.40 -13.98
N GLY A 96 23.82 -5.03 -13.18
CA GLY A 96 24.53 -3.75 -13.28
C GLY A 96 23.85 -2.53 -12.63
N LYS A 97 22.60 -2.62 -12.15
CA LYS A 97 21.91 -1.49 -11.50
C LYS A 97 20.84 -1.99 -10.53
N ASN A 98 20.76 -1.40 -9.34
CA ASN A 98 19.61 -1.57 -8.47
C ASN A 98 18.56 -0.53 -8.88
N VAL A 99 17.37 -0.99 -9.26
CA VAL A 99 16.23 -0.11 -9.59
C VAL A 99 15.47 0.16 -8.31
N GLU A 100 15.35 1.42 -7.93
CA GLU A 100 14.54 1.84 -6.81
C GLU A 100 13.05 1.73 -7.18
N ILE A 101 12.30 0.91 -6.42
CA ILE A 101 10.86 0.75 -6.64
C ILE A 101 10.10 1.81 -5.88
N ILE A 102 10.38 1.94 -4.59
CA ILE A 102 9.70 2.91 -3.72
C ILE A 102 10.62 3.32 -2.57
N SER A 103 10.54 4.59 -2.21
CA SER A 103 11.18 5.15 -1.03
C SER A 103 10.13 5.63 -0.04
N ALA A 104 10.33 5.32 1.23
CA ALA A 104 9.44 5.71 2.31
C ALA A 104 10.23 6.43 3.41
N GLU A 105 9.72 7.57 3.84
CA GLU A 105 10.31 8.32 4.97
C GLU A 105 10.18 7.51 6.26
N ASN A 106 9.01 6.91 6.46
CA ASN A 106 8.70 6.13 7.64
C ASN A 106 7.83 4.92 7.29
N VAL A 107 8.20 3.78 7.80
CA VAL A 107 7.40 2.55 7.78
C VAL A 107 7.14 2.14 9.22
N GLU A 108 5.89 2.04 9.60
CA GLU A 108 5.47 1.53 10.90
C GLU A 108 4.75 0.20 10.67
N ALA A 109 5.20 -0.83 11.35
CA ALA A 109 4.58 -2.15 11.30
C ALA A 109 4.43 -2.71 12.71
N GLY A 110 3.39 -3.48 12.94
CA GLY A 110 3.16 -4.06 14.25
C GLY A 110 1.94 -4.96 14.32
N VAL A 111 1.70 -5.45 15.53
CA VAL A 111 0.53 -6.27 15.86
C VAL A 111 -0.45 -5.38 16.63
N PRO A 112 -1.72 -5.28 16.22
CA PRO A 112 -2.73 -4.56 16.99
C PRO A 112 -2.86 -5.15 18.39
N LEU A 113 -2.92 -4.29 19.42
CA LEU A 113 -2.95 -4.73 20.81
C LEU A 113 -4.07 -5.72 21.10
N PHE A 114 -5.28 -5.47 20.57
CA PHE A 114 -6.42 -6.35 20.73
C PHE A 114 -6.17 -7.74 20.11
N THR A 115 -5.51 -7.78 18.96
CA THR A 115 -5.14 -9.03 18.27
C THR A 115 -4.12 -9.81 19.08
N ALA A 116 -3.14 -9.12 19.67
CA ALA A 116 -2.15 -9.74 20.55
C ALA A 116 -2.79 -10.31 21.83
N MET A 117 -3.72 -9.59 22.45
CA MET A 117 -4.43 -10.04 23.65
C MET A 117 -5.33 -11.24 23.37
N THR A 118 -5.89 -11.36 22.18
CA THR A 118 -6.76 -12.49 21.78
C THR A 118 -6.00 -13.63 21.13
N LEU A 119 -4.67 -13.61 21.13
CA LEU A 119 -3.78 -14.60 20.47
C LEU A 119 -4.13 -14.85 19.01
N ARG A 120 -4.65 -13.84 18.31
CA ARG A 120 -4.95 -13.91 16.88
C ARG A 120 -3.76 -13.46 16.05
N LYS A 121 -3.71 -13.96 14.84
CA LYS A 121 -2.75 -13.47 13.88
C LYS A 121 -3.30 -12.19 13.24
N GLY A 122 -2.60 -11.09 13.38
CA GLY A 122 -2.93 -9.83 12.75
C GLY A 122 -1.70 -8.94 12.71
N LEU A 123 -1.55 -8.25 11.60
CA LEU A 123 -0.46 -7.31 11.33
C LEU A 123 -1.05 -6.04 10.76
N TYR A 124 -0.46 -4.92 11.10
CA TYR A 124 -0.68 -3.67 10.38
C TYR A 124 0.66 -3.14 9.88
N ALA A 125 0.62 -2.45 8.76
CA ALA A 125 1.74 -1.65 8.29
C ALA A 125 1.21 -0.31 7.78
N LEU A 126 1.94 0.75 8.09
CA LEU A 126 1.66 2.11 7.67
C LEU A 126 2.93 2.65 7.04
N VAL A 127 2.85 2.95 5.76
CA VAL A 127 3.99 3.38 4.94
C VAL A 127 3.76 4.82 4.52
N ASN A 128 4.55 5.74 5.08
CA ASN A 128 4.59 7.14 4.65
C ASN A 128 5.67 7.28 3.59
N THR A 129 5.26 7.51 2.36
CA THR A 129 6.17 7.76 1.23
C THR A 129 6.12 9.24 0.85
N LEU A 130 7.09 9.70 0.08
CA LEU A 130 7.00 11.01 -0.57
C LEU A 130 5.79 11.09 -1.52
N ALA A 131 5.35 9.93 -2.02
CA ALA A 131 4.21 9.83 -2.92
C ALA A 131 2.86 9.80 -2.19
N GLY A 132 2.80 9.62 -0.86
CA GLY A 132 1.56 9.55 -0.09
C GLY A 132 1.57 8.48 1.00
N LEU A 133 0.39 8.14 1.52
CA LEU A 133 0.21 7.22 2.62
C LEU A 133 -0.39 5.90 2.14
N ILE A 134 0.26 4.79 2.52
CA ILE A 134 -0.25 3.44 2.26
C ILE A 134 -0.46 2.74 3.60
N ARG A 135 -1.63 2.17 3.79
CA ARG A 135 -1.98 1.36 4.97
C ARG A 135 -2.27 -0.06 4.57
N PHE A 136 -1.70 -0.99 5.31
CA PHE A 136 -1.97 -2.42 5.18
C PHE A 136 -2.46 -2.95 6.51
N ASN A 137 -3.53 -3.72 6.47
CA ASN A 137 -3.99 -4.50 7.60
C ASN A 137 -4.16 -5.93 7.13
N ALA A 138 -3.53 -6.87 7.81
CA ALA A 138 -3.68 -8.30 7.54
C ALA A 138 -4.09 -9.01 8.81
N GLY A 139 -5.02 -9.94 8.72
CA GLY A 139 -5.49 -10.67 9.89
C GLY A 139 -6.31 -11.90 9.55
N GLN A 140 -6.50 -12.77 10.54
CA GLN A 140 -7.42 -13.89 10.42
C GLN A 140 -8.75 -13.52 11.06
N GLY A 141 -9.84 -13.80 10.36
CA GLY A 141 -11.20 -13.55 10.83
C GLY A 141 -11.53 -14.31 12.13
N LEU A 142 -12.53 -13.81 12.87
CA LEU A 142 -12.97 -14.38 14.15
C LEU A 142 -13.39 -15.84 14.02
N PHE A 143 -14.04 -16.18 12.93
CA PHE A 143 -14.71 -17.48 12.71
C PHE A 143 -14.01 -18.32 11.65
N ASN A 144 -13.06 -17.77 10.91
CA ASN A 144 -12.40 -18.43 9.78
C ASN A 144 -10.88 -18.44 9.95
N ARG A 145 -10.39 -19.34 10.78
CA ARG A 145 -8.97 -19.43 11.18
C ARG A 145 -8.01 -19.81 10.05
N GLY A 146 -8.51 -20.33 8.93
CA GLY A 146 -7.72 -20.73 7.77
C GLY A 146 -7.55 -19.60 6.74
N VAL A 147 -8.38 -18.56 6.79
CA VAL A 147 -8.41 -17.46 5.83
C VAL A 147 -7.67 -16.25 6.37
N THR A 148 -6.79 -15.70 5.56
CA THR A 148 -6.10 -14.44 5.83
C THR A 148 -6.75 -13.34 4.99
N ASP A 149 -7.27 -12.31 5.66
CA ASP A 149 -7.82 -11.12 5.03
C ASP A 149 -6.76 -10.03 5.05
N VAL A 150 -6.55 -9.40 3.90
CA VAL A 150 -5.64 -8.26 3.73
C VAL A 150 -6.45 -7.08 3.22
N MET A 151 -6.35 -5.96 3.91
CA MET A 151 -6.92 -4.68 3.49
C MET A 151 -5.79 -3.72 3.16
N VAL A 152 -5.92 -3.02 2.06
CA VAL A 152 -4.99 -2.00 1.60
C VAL A 152 -5.76 -0.71 1.40
N SER A 153 -5.25 0.39 1.93
CA SER A 153 -5.79 1.73 1.69
C SER A 153 -4.65 2.65 1.27
N ILE A 154 -4.86 3.40 0.20
CA ILE A 154 -3.93 4.41 -0.28
C ILE A 154 -4.59 5.78 -0.19
N ALA A 155 -3.85 6.78 0.26
CA ALA A 155 -4.34 8.14 0.38
C ALA A 155 -3.27 9.14 -0.11
N GLY A 156 -3.67 9.97 -1.07
CA GLY A 156 -2.83 11.00 -1.64
C GLY A 156 -1.60 10.48 -2.38
N VAL A 157 -1.61 9.23 -2.86
CA VAL A 157 -0.45 8.64 -3.54
C VAL A 157 -0.26 9.25 -4.92
N ASN A 158 0.88 9.91 -5.14
CA ASN A 158 1.26 10.44 -6.44
C ASN A 158 2.11 9.43 -7.22
N PRO A 159 1.58 8.78 -8.26
CA PRO A 159 2.32 7.81 -9.05
C PRO A 159 3.59 8.38 -9.71
N GLY A 160 3.60 9.67 -10.01
CA GLY A 160 4.76 10.33 -10.62
C GLY A 160 5.99 10.45 -9.70
N LEU A 161 5.80 10.24 -8.40
CA LEU A 161 6.88 10.20 -7.41
C LEU A 161 7.35 8.78 -7.10
N ILE A 162 6.78 7.77 -7.75
CA ILE A 162 7.23 6.37 -7.64
C ILE A 162 8.36 6.15 -8.65
N PRO A 163 9.61 5.91 -8.21
CA PRO A 163 10.78 5.85 -9.11
C PRO A 163 10.63 4.82 -10.22
N ALA A 164 10.10 3.64 -9.92
CA ALA A 164 9.88 2.58 -10.91
C ALA A 164 8.93 3.01 -12.04
N LEU A 165 7.91 3.82 -11.76
CA LEU A 165 7.00 4.36 -12.77
C LEU A 165 7.65 5.49 -13.56
N ALA A 166 8.44 6.34 -12.90
CA ALA A 166 9.17 7.41 -13.57
C ALA A 166 10.23 6.85 -14.55
N GLU A 167 10.88 5.74 -14.22
CA GLU A 167 11.88 5.07 -15.07
C GLU A 167 11.24 4.21 -16.18
N SER A 168 9.95 3.88 -16.11
CA SER A 168 9.26 3.05 -17.12
C SER A 168 9.16 3.69 -18.50
N GLY A 169 9.49 4.97 -18.63
CA GLY A 169 9.40 5.73 -19.89
C GLY A 169 7.96 6.10 -20.30
N LEU A 170 6.96 5.76 -19.49
CA LEU A 170 5.54 6.09 -19.78
C LEU A 170 5.25 7.59 -19.70
N GLY A 171 6.10 8.34 -18.99
CA GLY A 171 5.93 9.77 -18.78
C GLY A 171 5.87 10.14 -17.30
N LYS A 172 5.64 11.43 -17.05
CA LYS A 172 5.57 11.96 -15.69
C LYS A 172 4.12 12.27 -15.33
N PHE A 173 3.61 11.57 -14.34
CA PHE A 173 2.27 11.80 -13.79
C PHE A 173 2.32 12.86 -12.69
N THR A 174 1.36 13.78 -12.67
CA THR A 174 1.12 14.71 -11.57
C THR A 174 -0.33 14.55 -11.13
N GLY A 175 -0.56 14.46 -9.84
CA GLY A 175 -1.85 14.20 -9.24
C GLY A 175 -1.73 13.17 -8.14
N SER A 176 -2.81 12.93 -7.42
CA SER A 176 -2.83 11.96 -6.32
C SER A 176 -3.96 10.98 -6.50
N LEU A 177 -3.73 9.73 -6.14
CA LEU A 177 -4.75 8.67 -6.13
C LEU A 177 -5.13 8.33 -4.70
N ASP A 178 -6.43 8.16 -4.48
CA ASP A 178 -6.99 7.56 -3.29
C ASP A 178 -7.62 6.22 -3.67
N GLY A 179 -7.53 5.24 -2.79
CA GLY A 179 -8.11 3.93 -3.09
C GLY A 179 -8.10 2.98 -1.93
N ASP A 180 -8.94 1.96 -2.05
CA ASP A 180 -9.09 0.90 -1.07
C ASP A 180 -9.20 -0.45 -1.76
N GLY A 181 -8.67 -1.47 -1.10
CA GLY A 181 -8.75 -2.84 -1.59
C GLY A 181 -8.84 -3.84 -0.46
N SER A 182 -9.40 -4.97 -0.78
CA SER A 182 -9.44 -6.12 0.10
C SER A 182 -9.07 -7.38 -0.66
N PHE A 183 -8.34 -8.25 -0.01
CA PHE A 183 -7.88 -9.50 -0.58
C PHE A 183 -7.93 -10.60 0.49
N SER A 184 -8.47 -11.75 0.15
CA SER A 184 -8.59 -12.89 1.05
C SER A 184 -8.00 -14.13 0.40
N PHE A 185 -7.23 -14.91 1.16
CA PHE A 185 -6.68 -16.17 0.69
C PHE A 185 -6.64 -17.21 1.80
N GLU A 186 -6.74 -18.47 1.41
CA GLU A 186 -6.67 -19.61 2.31
C GLU A 186 -5.28 -20.26 2.24
N GLY A 187 -4.74 -20.62 3.40
CA GLY A 187 -3.41 -21.23 3.50
C GLY A 187 -2.27 -20.25 3.23
N ALA A 188 -1.22 -20.71 2.53
CA ALA A 188 0.00 -19.95 2.27
C ALA A 188 0.15 -19.50 0.81
N ASP A 189 -0.82 -19.80 -0.05
CA ASP A 189 -0.75 -19.50 -1.47
C ASP A 189 -1.67 -18.32 -1.85
N PRO A 190 -1.13 -17.08 -1.96
CA PRO A 190 -1.94 -15.91 -2.31
C PRO A 190 -2.57 -16.02 -3.72
N LEU A 191 -1.99 -16.79 -4.64
CA LEU A 191 -2.55 -16.95 -5.99
C LEU A 191 -3.90 -17.65 -6.01
N LYS A 192 -4.25 -18.39 -4.95
CA LYS A 192 -5.57 -19.00 -4.78
C LYS A 192 -6.61 -18.07 -4.15
N GLY A 193 -6.21 -16.86 -3.82
CA GLY A 193 -7.07 -15.88 -3.18
C GLY A 193 -8.05 -15.20 -4.13
N ALA A 194 -8.86 -14.32 -3.54
CA ALA A 194 -9.75 -13.43 -4.23
C ALA A 194 -9.74 -12.05 -3.57
N GLY A 195 -9.95 -11.01 -4.35
CA GLY A 195 -9.97 -9.66 -3.83
C GLY A 195 -10.36 -8.63 -4.86
N SER A 196 -10.45 -7.39 -4.43
CA SER A 196 -10.69 -6.25 -5.30
C SER A 196 -9.93 -5.03 -4.81
N PHE A 197 -9.61 -4.15 -5.73
CA PHE A 197 -8.99 -2.86 -5.46
C PHE A 197 -9.68 -1.81 -6.31
N LYS A 198 -10.03 -0.68 -5.69
CA LYS A 198 -10.59 0.48 -6.35
C LYS A 198 -9.76 1.70 -6.01
N ALA A 199 -9.46 2.50 -7.03
CA ALA A 199 -8.80 3.77 -6.82
C ALA A 199 -9.40 4.84 -7.74
N HIS A 200 -9.32 6.08 -7.30
CA HIS A 200 -9.79 7.22 -8.08
C HIS A 200 -8.87 8.43 -7.89
N LEU A 201 -8.95 9.34 -8.84
CA LEU A 201 -8.25 10.61 -8.79
C LEU A 201 -9.16 11.64 -8.10
N PRO A 202 -8.88 12.05 -6.84
CA PRO A 202 -9.75 12.98 -6.10
C PRO A 202 -9.65 14.42 -6.61
N ARG A 203 -8.58 14.76 -7.34
CA ARG A 203 -8.34 16.08 -7.93
C ARG A 203 -7.70 15.94 -9.31
N PRO A 204 -8.00 16.87 -10.24
CA PRO A 204 -7.37 16.87 -11.56
C PRO A 204 -5.84 16.79 -11.49
N GLY A 205 -5.28 16.08 -12.43
CA GLY A 205 -3.85 15.88 -12.57
C GLY A 205 -3.38 16.11 -14.01
N SER A 206 -2.17 15.68 -14.31
CA SER A 206 -1.68 15.67 -15.69
C SER A 206 -0.69 14.54 -15.95
N ILE A 207 -0.57 14.16 -17.21
CA ILE A 207 0.41 13.18 -17.68
C ILE A 207 1.29 13.89 -18.71
N ALA A 208 2.57 14.05 -18.41
CA ALA A 208 3.55 14.49 -19.39
C ALA A 208 4.14 13.25 -20.06
N LEU A 209 3.74 13.01 -21.31
CA LEU A 209 4.24 11.87 -22.09
C LEU A 209 5.74 12.01 -22.35
N SER A 210 6.46 10.89 -22.38
CA SER A 210 7.89 10.95 -22.67
C SER A 210 8.12 11.36 -24.13
N LYS A 211 9.24 12.05 -24.38
CA LYS A 211 9.63 12.49 -25.74
C LYS A 211 9.75 11.33 -26.73
N THR A 212 10.01 10.13 -26.23
CA THR A 212 10.15 8.90 -27.03
C THR A 212 8.82 8.45 -27.66
N ILE A 213 7.69 8.74 -27.00
CA ILE A 213 6.37 8.27 -27.45
C ILE A 213 5.64 9.31 -28.28
N GLY A 214 5.82 10.59 -28.03
CA GLY A 214 4.98 11.63 -28.63
C GLY A 214 5.67 12.94 -29.00
N GLY A 215 7.00 13.01 -28.99
CA GLY A 215 7.69 14.28 -29.19
C GLY A 215 7.40 15.26 -28.04
N ASP A 216 7.36 16.55 -28.31
CA ASP A 216 7.09 17.59 -27.32
C ASP A 216 5.59 17.91 -27.25
N ILE A 217 4.78 16.93 -26.81
CA ILE A 217 3.31 17.08 -26.70
C ILE A 217 2.93 17.95 -25.50
N GLY A 218 3.84 18.09 -24.54
CA GLY A 218 3.56 18.77 -23.28
C GLY A 218 2.75 17.88 -22.31
N ALA A 219 2.24 18.50 -21.25
CA ALA A 219 1.43 17.80 -20.26
C ALA A 219 -0.05 17.73 -20.71
N VAL A 220 -0.61 16.54 -20.70
CA VAL A 220 -2.01 16.28 -21.00
C VAL A 220 -2.80 16.30 -19.69
N ALA A 221 -3.80 17.18 -19.59
CA ALA A 221 -4.63 17.26 -18.39
C ALA A 221 -5.51 16.01 -18.23
N VAL A 222 -5.67 15.58 -16.99
CA VAL A 222 -6.53 14.46 -16.58
C VAL A 222 -7.50 15.00 -15.53
N ASP A 223 -8.79 14.94 -15.82
CA ASP A 223 -9.83 15.39 -14.91
C ASP A 223 -10.24 14.30 -13.93
N THR A 224 -10.38 13.07 -14.44
CA THR A 224 -10.76 11.91 -13.64
C THR A 224 -9.96 10.67 -14.06
N ALA A 225 -9.65 9.84 -13.07
CA ALA A 225 -9.15 8.49 -13.31
C ALA A 225 -9.85 7.56 -12.31
N ASP A 226 -10.45 6.49 -12.82
CA ASP A 226 -11.10 5.46 -12.05
C ASP A 226 -10.48 4.11 -12.38
N ILE A 227 -10.09 3.38 -11.35
CA ILE A 227 -9.45 2.08 -11.45
C ILE A 227 -10.26 1.09 -10.62
N GLU A 228 -10.77 0.04 -11.23
CA GLU A 228 -11.38 -1.09 -10.55
C GLU A 228 -10.72 -2.37 -11.07
N ILE A 229 -10.13 -3.11 -10.15
CA ILE A 229 -9.42 -4.35 -10.44
C ILE A 229 -9.97 -5.41 -9.50
N SER A 230 -10.27 -6.58 -10.02
CA SER A 230 -10.58 -7.76 -9.24
C SER A 230 -9.55 -8.86 -9.48
N PHE A 231 -9.32 -9.66 -8.46
CA PHE A 231 -8.42 -10.80 -8.51
C PHE A 231 -9.16 -12.04 -8.03
N LYS A 232 -9.03 -13.13 -8.75
CA LYS A 232 -9.61 -14.42 -8.36
C LYS A 232 -8.78 -15.57 -8.92
N SER A 233 -8.25 -16.39 -8.03
CA SER A 233 -7.56 -17.65 -8.38
C SER A 233 -6.51 -17.47 -9.48
N GLY A 234 -5.61 -16.51 -9.31
CA GLY A 234 -4.52 -16.24 -10.27
C GLY A 234 -4.91 -15.37 -11.46
N SER A 235 -6.18 -15.03 -11.64
CA SER A 235 -6.63 -14.11 -12.68
C SER A 235 -6.84 -12.71 -12.09
N LEU A 236 -6.16 -11.73 -12.66
CA LEU A 236 -6.34 -10.32 -12.40
C LEU A 236 -7.23 -9.74 -13.50
N ASN A 237 -8.41 -9.26 -13.14
CA ASN A 237 -9.34 -8.66 -14.08
C ASN A 237 -9.31 -7.13 -13.92
N PHE A 238 -9.15 -6.42 -15.02
CA PHE A 238 -9.30 -4.99 -15.12
C PHE A 238 -10.77 -4.70 -15.45
N ASP A 239 -11.60 -4.64 -14.39
CA ASP A 239 -13.04 -4.45 -14.55
C ASP A 239 -13.33 -3.07 -15.12
N ARG A 240 -12.56 -2.07 -14.67
CA ARG A 240 -12.64 -0.70 -15.18
C ARG A 240 -11.32 0.02 -14.90
N LEU A 241 -10.68 0.50 -15.95
CA LEU A 241 -9.61 1.46 -15.86
C LEU A 241 -9.93 2.57 -16.85
N VAL A 242 -10.41 3.70 -16.37
CA VAL A 242 -10.86 4.81 -17.20
C VAL A 242 -10.14 6.07 -16.77
N VAL A 243 -9.49 6.72 -17.73
CA VAL A 243 -8.84 8.02 -17.57
C VAL A 243 -9.51 9.00 -18.52
N LYS A 244 -10.00 10.12 -18.02
CA LYS A 244 -10.65 11.16 -18.83
C LYS A 244 -10.01 12.51 -18.57
N GLY A 245 -9.84 13.25 -19.63
CA GLY A 245 -9.40 14.63 -19.63
C GLY A 245 -9.92 15.37 -20.87
N PRO A 246 -9.68 16.66 -20.99
CA PRO A 246 -10.22 17.46 -22.07
C PRO A 246 -9.66 17.12 -23.45
N GLN A 247 -8.50 16.46 -23.49
CA GLN A 247 -7.82 16.08 -24.74
C GLN A 247 -7.72 14.56 -24.96
N ILE A 248 -8.05 13.76 -23.94
CA ILE A 248 -7.87 12.29 -23.98
C ILE A 248 -8.92 11.58 -23.15
N SER A 249 -9.41 10.47 -23.69
CA SER A 249 -10.16 9.47 -22.93
C SER A 249 -9.57 8.11 -23.20
N ILE A 250 -9.18 7.40 -22.16
CA ILE A 250 -8.62 6.03 -22.25
C ILE A 250 -9.50 5.12 -21.41
N SER A 251 -9.89 3.99 -21.98
CA SER A 251 -10.55 2.91 -21.24
C SER A 251 -9.79 1.61 -21.49
N ILE A 252 -9.44 0.93 -20.41
CA ILE A 252 -8.74 -0.36 -20.46
C ILE A 252 -9.60 -1.39 -19.74
N THR A 253 -9.84 -2.52 -20.40
CA THR A 253 -10.54 -3.68 -19.85
C THR A 253 -9.81 -4.95 -20.24
N GLY A 254 -10.05 -6.04 -19.54
CA GLY A 254 -9.46 -7.34 -19.87
C GLY A 254 -8.95 -8.07 -18.65
N ASP A 255 -8.12 -9.06 -18.89
CA ASP A 255 -7.58 -9.92 -17.83
C ASP A 255 -6.08 -10.16 -18.00
N ALA A 256 -5.45 -10.50 -16.87
CA ALA A 256 -4.07 -10.95 -16.84
C ALA A 256 -3.96 -12.22 -15.98
N LEU A 257 -3.43 -13.28 -16.55
CA LEU A 257 -3.17 -14.51 -15.81
C LEU A 257 -1.82 -14.39 -15.12
N VAL A 258 -1.87 -14.19 -13.80
CA VAL A 258 -0.68 -13.93 -12.97
C VAL A 258 0.19 -15.19 -12.86
N ASN A 259 1.48 -15.01 -13.04
CA ASN A 259 2.48 -16.05 -12.86
C ASN A 259 3.40 -15.69 -11.68
N ALA A 260 3.96 -16.69 -11.00
CA ALA A 260 4.94 -16.49 -9.94
C ALA A 260 6.14 -15.65 -10.39
N ASN A 261 6.57 -15.80 -11.65
CA ASN A 261 7.50 -14.86 -12.28
C ASN A 261 6.67 -13.83 -13.09
N PRO A 262 6.67 -12.54 -12.71
CA PRO A 262 5.86 -11.50 -13.33
C PRO A 262 6.06 -11.37 -14.85
N LYS A 263 7.25 -11.65 -15.36
CA LYS A 263 7.55 -11.60 -16.81
C LYS A 263 6.71 -12.56 -17.64
N PHE A 264 6.25 -13.67 -17.04
CA PHE A 264 5.43 -14.69 -17.69
C PHE A 264 3.92 -14.52 -17.44
N THR A 265 3.52 -13.46 -16.74
CA THR A 265 2.11 -13.09 -16.61
C THR A 265 1.53 -12.82 -17.99
N ARG A 266 0.49 -13.57 -18.37
CA ARG A 266 -0.16 -13.45 -19.68
C ARG A 266 -1.16 -12.32 -19.67
N LEU A 267 -1.16 -11.51 -20.72
CA LEU A 267 -2.03 -10.36 -20.91
C LEU A 267 -3.08 -10.65 -21.97
N ASN A 268 -4.30 -10.22 -21.72
CA ASN A 268 -5.38 -10.19 -22.68
C ASN A 268 -6.23 -8.95 -22.39
N MET A 269 -5.78 -7.82 -22.89
CA MET A 269 -6.36 -6.51 -22.55
C MET A 269 -6.84 -5.82 -23.83
N LYS A 270 -7.89 -5.03 -23.70
CA LYS A 270 -8.40 -4.13 -24.71
C LYS A 270 -8.31 -2.70 -24.22
N THR A 271 -7.62 -1.88 -24.95
CA THR A 271 -7.49 -0.43 -24.69
C THR A 271 -8.24 0.33 -25.77
N GLN A 272 -9.14 1.22 -25.35
CA GLN A 272 -9.84 2.14 -26.23
C GLN A 272 -9.31 3.54 -25.94
N ILE A 273 -8.85 4.25 -26.97
CA ILE A 273 -8.26 5.57 -26.86
C ILE A 273 -9.05 6.52 -27.75
N HIS A 274 -9.57 7.58 -27.16
CA HIS A 274 -10.18 8.70 -27.85
C HIS A 274 -9.35 9.94 -27.60
N LEU A 275 -8.89 10.58 -28.67
CA LEU A 275 -8.10 11.81 -28.63
C LEU A 275 -8.94 12.98 -29.14
N TYR A 276 -8.75 14.14 -28.54
CA TYR A 276 -9.46 15.37 -28.91
C TYR A 276 -8.47 16.52 -29.21
N GLY A 277 -8.90 17.44 -30.08
CA GLY A 277 -8.18 18.67 -30.38
C GLY A 277 -6.76 18.45 -30.84
N LYS A 278 -5.84 19.24 -30.35
CA LYS A 278 -4.42 19.23 -30.75
C LYS A 278 -3.72 17.89 -30.52
N LEU A 279 -4.17 17.12 -29.52
CA LEU A 279 -3.60 15.80 -29.25
C LEU A 279 -3.99 14.81 -30.35
N ALA A 280 -5.23 14.90 -30.86
CA ALA A 280 -5.69 14.10 -32.00
C ALA A 280 -4.93 14.42 -33.30
N GLU A 281 -4.63 15.69 -33.55
CA GLU A 281 -3.84 16.12 -34.71
C GLU A 281 -2.42 15.55 -34.69
N ARG A 282 -1.80 15.50 -33.51
CA ARG A 282 -0.40 15.05 -33.36
C ARG A 282 -0.25 13.54 -33.28
N LEU A 283 -1.07 12.87 -32.50
CA LEU A 283 -1.00 11.41 -32.29
C LEU A 283 -1.92 10.60 -33.20
N GLY A 284 -2.94 11.22 -33.79
CA GLY A 284 -3.86 10.56 -34.70
C GLY A 284 -3.18 9.79 -35.82
N PRO A 285 -2.17 10.34 -36.51
CA PRO A 285 -1.43 9.62 -37.53
C PRO A 285 -0.74 8.35 -37.00
N LEU A 286 -0.17 8.39 -35.78
CA LEU A 286 0.44 7.21 -35.15
C LEU A 286 -0.58 6.16 -34.77
N LEU A 287 -1.77 6.58 -34.33
CA LEU A 287 -2.86 5.67 -33.96
C LEU A 287 -3.68 5.17 -35.17
N SER A 288 -3.47 5.74 -36.36
CA SER A 288 -4.20 5.31 -37.56
C SER A 288 -3.86 3.89 -38.04
N PHE A 289 -2.74 3.34 -37.57
CA PHE A 289 -2.36 1.95 -37.84
C PHE A 289 -3.18 0.92 -37.06
N PHE A 290 -3.90 1.36 -36.03
CA PHE A 290 -4.73 0.49 -35.21
C PHE A 290 -6.20 0.55 -35.65
N PRO A 291 -6.97 -0.52 -35.41
CA PRO A 291 -8.39 -0.55 -35.70
C PRO A 291 -9.16 0.60 -35.06
N LYS A 292 -10.17 1.08 -35.74
CA LYS A 292 -11.14 2.04 -35.21
C LYS A 292 -12.35 1.30 -34.67
N GLY A 293 -12.81 1.73 -33.47
CA GLY A 293 -14.04 1.24 -32.88
C GLY A 293 -15.28 1.95 -33.46
N GLN A 294 -16.45 1.66 -32.88
CA GLN A 294 -17.75 2.14 -33.39
C GLN A 294 -17.91 3.66 -33.22
N GLU A 295 -17.31 4.25 -32.20
CA GLU A 295 -17.38 5.70 -31.91
C GLU A 295 -16.16 6.47 -32.43
N GLY A 296 -15.36 5.84 -33.31
CA GLY A 296 -14.14 6.44 -33.89
C GLY A 296 -12.93 6.40 -32.97
N GLU A 297 -13.03 5.78 -31.79
CA GLU A 297 -11.92 5.52 -30.91
C GLU A 297 -10.92 4.53 -31.52
N THR A 298 -9.65 4.68 -31.17
CA THR A 298 -8.63 3.70 -31.53
C THR A 298 -8.66 2.54 -30.55
N VAL A 299 -8.78 1.33 -31.08
CA VAL A 299 -8.81 0.09 -30.27
C VAL A 299 -7.47 -0.62 -30.40
N ILE A 300 -6.79 -0.82 -29.27
CA ILE A 300 -5.53 -1.56 -29.21
C ILE A 300 -5.75 -2.80 -28.34
N LYS A 301 -5.54 -3.96 -28.94
CA LYS A 301 -5.56 -5.22 -28.20
C LYS A 301 -4.14 -5.56 -27.77
N ILE A 302 -3.94 -5.78 -26.46
CA ILE A 302 -2.66 -6.14 -25.87
C ILE A 302 -2.72 -7.59 -25.46
N THR A 303 -1.84 -8.42 -26.05
CA THR A 303 -1.76 -9.86 -25.77
C THR A 303 -0.32 -10.26 -25.47
N GLY A 304 -0.06 -11.54 -25.25
CA GLY A 304 1.29 -12.04 -24.97
C GLY A 304 1.59 -12.08 -23.49
N THR A 305 2.82 -11.73 -23.10
CA THR A 305 3.24 -11.68 -21.68
C THR A 305 3.78 -10.30 -21.32
N VAL A 306 3.86 -10.01 -20.01
CA VAL A 306 4.45 -8.75 -19.53
C VAL A 306 5.87 -8.57 -20.03
N GLY A 307 6.65 -9.65 -20.17
CA GLY A 307 8.02 -9.61 -20.69
C GLY A 307 8.13 -9.47 -22.22
N ALA A 308 7.05 -9.79 -22.97
CA ALA A 308 6.97 -9.71 -24.42
C ALA A 308 5.51 -9.43 -24.85
N PRO A 309 5.04 -8.17 -24.67
CA PRO A 309 3.69 -7.78 -25.06
C PRO A 309 3.58 -7.66 -26.59
N ALA A 310 2.45 -8.07 -27.14
CA ALA A 310 2.08 -7.88 -28.53
C ALA A 310 0.88 -6.92 -28.63
N PHE A 311 0.95 -5.98 -29.57
CA PHE A 311 -0.07 -4.95 -29.82
C PHE A 311 -0.71 -5.19 -31.18
N HIS A 312 -2.05 -5.22 -31.23
CA HIS A 312 -2.85 -5.47 -32.41
C HIS A 312 -3.90 -4.40 -32.62
#